data_dfb597df10114f0c006c980a384e65b3
#
_entry.id   dfb597df10114f0c006c980a384e65b3
#
_cell.length_a   1.000
_cell.length_b   1.000
_cell.length_c   1.000
_cell.angle_alpha   90.00
_cell.angle_beta   90.00
_cell.angle_gamma   90.00
#
_symmetry.space_group_name_H-M   'P 1'
#
loop_
_entity.id
_entity.type
_entity.pdbx_description
1 polymer ?
#
loop_
_entity_poly.entity_id
_entity_poly.type
_entity_poly.pdbx_seq_one_letter_code
_entity_poly.pdbx_strand_id
1 'polypeptide(L)'
;MSEDVFRNSLWYATAPPAPQTVPLEGAAKADVVIIGAGYTGLSCALHLAEAGARVIVLEAGEIGEGASGRNNGQVIPNLSRVEPDALEEPFARLVGESADFTFDLIRRHGMQCDAVQNGWVQPAHTPGRLRLTERRAREWGLLGASVEMLDRAGVERITGSRFWYGGWQNKSGGKLNPLAYCRELARCAIGAGAVVHTATRAQRIERGGLQWRVVGERGEVTAERVVIATHAYSEGLWPGLAQTVFPVRSYQMATAPIPEDLRKDVLPFDHACSDTQGDLHFFRWDANGRLVTGGPLALDWDWDVRQRERIGRRVSAVFPRIGVPVFDYIWHGFVGITFDFRPHVHELGPGVLTWIGGNGRGVGLAGAIGAQFARACLGTPLAELPLPVTPLAPVFGHAIGKRIKPLAVLYYRYRDSKEL
;
A
#
# COMPACT_ATOMS: atom_id res chain seq x y z
N MET A 1 -6.37 -9.03 -26.45
CA MET A 1 -5.05 -8.62 -25.93
C MET A 1 -5.32 -8.00 -24.58
N SER A 2 -4.80 -8.54 -23.48
CA SER A 2 -4.91 -7.88 -22.18
C SER A 2 -4.04 -6.63 -22.26
N GLU A 3 -4.65 -5.44 -22.24
CA GLU A 3 -3.90 -4.19 -22.06
C GLU A 3 -2.99 -4.32 -20.86
N ASP A 4 -1.75 -3.91 -21.01
CA ASP A 4 -0.78 -3.88 -19.90
C ASP A 4 -1.17 -2.75 -18.94
N VAL A 5 -2.06 -3.07 -18.02
CA VAL A 5 -2.64 -2.12 -17.04
C VAL A 5 -1.58 -1.45 -16.17
N PHE A 6 -0.40 -2.04 -16.02
CA PHE A 6 0.69 -1.45 -15.27
C PHE A 6 1.41 -0.39 -16.09
N ARG A 7 1.83 -0.74 -17.33
CA ARG A 7 2.56 0.18 -18.21
C ARG A 7 1.70 1.34 -18.71
N ASN A 8 0.38 1.14 -18.77
CA ASN A 8 -0.59 2.17 -19.11
C ASN A 8 -1.06 3.00 -17.89
N SER A 9 -0.40 2.90 -16.72
CA SER A 9 -0.74 3.70 -15.54
C SER A 9 -0.07 5.08 -15.55
N LEU A 10 -0.68 6.05 -14.86
CA LEU A 10 -0.06 7.36 -14.60
C LEU A 10 1.33 7.20 -13.98
N TRP A 11 1.46 6.26 -13.04
CA TRP A 11 2.71 6.08 -12.32
C TRP A 11 3.84 5.56 -13.20
N TYR A 12 3.53 4.70 -14.17
CA TYR A 12 4.53 4.25 -15.14
C TYR A 12 4.98 5.39 -16.06
N ALA A 13 4.05 6.26 -16.45
CA ALA A 13 4.32 7.41 -17.31
C ALA A 13 5.11 8.53 -16.61
N THR A 14 5.06 8.60 -15.27
CA THR A 14 5.63 9.74 -14.51
C THR A 14 6.77 9.38 -13.58
N ALA A 15 6.97 8.08 -13.26
CA ALA A 15 8.09 7.65 -12.44
C ALA A 15 9.41 7.68 -13.22
N PRO A 16 10.55 7.94 -12.55
CA PRO A 16 11.86 7.82 -13.17
C PRO A 16 12.09 6.39 -13.67
N PRO A 17 13.02 6.18 -14.62
CA PRO A 17 13.38 4.84 -15.08
C PRO A 17 13.77 3.91 -13.93
N ALA A 18 13.38 2.63 -14.02
CA ALA A 18 13.82 1.63 -13.05
C ALA A 18 15.35 1.42 -13.14
N PRO A 19 16.01 1.06 -12.03
CA PRO A 19 17.39 0.58 -12.08
C PRO A 19 17.51 -0.62 -13.03
N GLN A 20 18.65 -0.70 -13.72
CA GLN A 20 18.92 -1.85 -14.57
C GLN A 20 19.18 -3.09 -13.73
N THR A 21 18.52 -4.17 -14.07
CA THR A 21 18.63 -5.47 -13.43
C THR A 21 18.64 -6.56 -14.49
N VAL A 22 19.13 -7.73 -14.13
CA VAL A 22 19.16 -8.91 -15.02
C VAL A 22 18.41 -10.06 -14.36
N PRO A 23 17.77 -10.96 -15.12
CA PRO A 23 17.22 -12.19 -14.58
C PRO A 23 18.30 -13.04 -13.88
N LEU A 24 17.87 -13.82 -12.87
CA LEU A 24 18.76 -14.78 -12.22
C LEU A 24 19.05 -15.94 -13.18
N GLU A 25 20.33 -16.24 -13.36
CA GLU A 25 20.79 -17.41 -14.09
C GLU A 25 21.75 -18.26 -13.22
N GLY A 26 21.57 -19.58 -13.24
CA GLY A 26 22.40 -20.51 -12.46
C GLY A 26 22.14 -20.47 -10.96
N ALA A 27 23.15 -20.86 -10.17
CA ALA A 27 23.06 -20.96 -8.72
C ALA A 27 23.77 -19.79 -8.04
N ALA A 28 23.07 -19.17 -7.09
CA ALA A 28 23.59 -18.07 -6.27
C ALA A 28 23.47 -18.40 -4.77
N LYS A 29 24.24 -17.67 -3.95
CA LYS A 29 24.19 -17.78 -2.47
C LYS A 29 24.04 -16.39 -1.86
N ALA A 30 23.18 -16.30 -0.86
CA ALA A 30 22.96 -15.10 -0.05
C ALA A 30 22.85 -15.46 1.43
N ASP A 31 22.88 -14.46 2.31
CA ASP A 31 22.49 -14.63 3.71
C ASP A 31 20.96 -14.58 3.81
N VAL A 32 20.34 -13.69 3.02
CA VAL A 32 18.88 -13.54 2.94
C VAL A 32 18.44 -13.48 1.47
N VAL A 33 17.44 -14.29 1.11
CA VAL A 33 16.72 -14.15 -0.16
C VAL A 33 15.33 -13.56 0.08
N ILE A 34 14.98 -12.54 -0.70
CA ILE A 34 13.71 -11.83 -0.61
C ILE A 34 12.91 -12.06 -1.90
N ILE A 35 11.65 -12.42 -1.78
CA ILE A 35 10.76 -12.68 -2.90
C ILE A 35 9.74 -11.55 -3.01
N GLY A 36 9.88 -10.74 -4.05
CA GLY A 36 9.06 -9.55 -4.33
C GLY A 36 9.82 -8.24 -4.15
N ALA A 37 9.93 -7.44 -5.21
CA ALA A 37 10.50 -6.10 -5.23
C ALA A 37 9.44 -5.00 -5.07
N GLY A 38 8.56 -5.16 -4.06
CA GLY A 38 7.65 -4.13 -3.56
C GLY A 38 8.25 -3.40 -2.36
N TYR A 39 7.49 -2.53 -1.71
CA TYR A 39 7.95 -1.72 -0.57
C TYR A 39 8.56 -2.55 0.56
N THR A 40 7.90 -3.64 0.98
CA THR A 40 8.40 -4.50 2.06
C THR A 40 9.73 -5.14 1.70
N GLY A 41 9.81 -5.77 0.52
CA GLY A 41 11.01 -6.47 0.10
C GLY A 41 12.19 -5.52 -0.11
N LEU A 42 11.96 -4.38 -0.76
CA LEU A 42 13.02 -3.40 -1.02
C LEU A 42 13.47 -2.65 0.22
N SER A 43 12.56 -2.32 1.14
CA SER A 43 12.94 -1.76 2.44
C SER A 43 13.75 -2.75 3.27
N CYS A 44 13.34 -4.03 3.31
CA CYS A 44 14.09 -5.08 3.96
C CYS A 44 15.49 -5.24 3.33
N ALA A 45 15.56 -5.28 1.98
CA ALA A 45 16.83 -5.40 1.26
C ALA A 45 17.77 -4.23 1.55
N LEU A 46 17.26 -2.99 1.58
CA LEU A 46 18.04 -1.80 1.88
C LEU A 46 18.67 -1.90 3.28
N HIS A 47 17.86 -2.15 4.32
CA HIS A 47 18.36 -2.19 5.69
C HIS A 47 19.32 -3.37 5.94
N LEU A 48 19.10 -4.51 5.28
CA LEU A 48 20.04 -5.65 5.34
C LEU A 48 21.37 -5.34 4.66
N ALA A 49 21.31 -4.75 3.47
CA ALA A 49 22.53 -4.39 2.73
C ALA A 49 23.34 -3.29 3.44
N GLU A 50 22.67 -2.29 4.03
CA GLU A 50 23.31 -1.28 4.87
C GLU A 50 24.00 -1.89 6.10
N ALA A 51 23.48 -2.99 6.62
CA ALA A 51 24.11 -3.76 7.70
C ALA A 51 25.19 -4.75 7.23
N GLY A 52 25.51 -4.78 5.92
CA GLY A 52 26.56 -5.62 5.34
C GLY A 52 26.15 -7.06 5.03
N ALA A 53 24.85 -7.41 5.11
CA ALA A 53 24.36 -8.72 4.72
C ALA A 53 24.34 -8.88 3.19
N ARG A 54 24.61 -10.11 2.72
CA ARG A 54 24.45 -10.47 1.30
C ARG A 54 22.99 -10.75 1.00
N VAL A 55 22.35 -9.89 0.23
CA VAL A 55 20.92 -9.93 -0.06
C VAL A 55 20.67 -10.11 -1.55
N ILE A 56 19.79 -11.06 -1.88
CA ILE A 56 19.26 -11.24 -3.23
C ILE A 56 17.75 -11.08 -3.20
N VAL A 57 17.23 -10.18 -4.05
CA VAL A 57 15.80 -9.98 -4.27
C VAL A 57 15.39 -10.59 -5.60
N LEU A 58 14.34 -11.42 -5.60
CA LEU A 58 13.75 -12.04 -6.78
C LEU A 58 12.40 -11.40 -7.06
N GLU A 59 12.24 -10.81 -8.24
CA GLU A 59 10.98 -10.19 -8.68
C GLU A 59 10.49 -10.85 -9.97
N ALA A 60 9.22 -11.26 -9.97
CA ALA A 60 8.64 -11.99 -11.10
C ALA A 60 8.45 -11.12 -12.35
N GLY A 61 8.19 -9.84 -12.17
CA GLY A 61 7.99 -8.85 -13.22
C GLY A 61 9.01 -7.71 -13.14
N GLU A 62 8.51 -6.48 -13.20
CA GLU A 62 9.28 -5.24 -13.02
C GLU A 62 9.26 -4.78 -11.56
N ILE A 63 10.25 -3.98 -11.15
CA ILE A 63 10.27 -3.37 -9.81
C ILE A 63 8.96 -2.60 -9.57
N GLY A 64 8.26 -2.96 -8.50
CA GLY A 64 7.00 -2.33 -8.11
C GLY A 64 5.78 -2.73 -8.95
N GLU A 65 5.87 -3.68 -9.84
CA GLU A 65 4.75 -4.09 -10.72
C GLU A 65 3.52 -4.58 -9.96
N GLY A 66 3.68 -5.09 -8.75
CA GLY A 66 2.58 -5.47 -7.87
C GLY A 66 1.80 -4.27 -7.31
N ALA A 67 1.20 -4.42 -6.12
CA ALA A 67 0.43 -3.36 -5.48
C ALA A 67 1.22 -2.09 -5.19
N SER A 68 2.54 -2.21 -4.98
CA SER A 68 3.41 -1.09 -4.60
C SER A 68 3.49 0.00 -5.66
N GLY A 69 3.55 -0.32 -6.94
CA GLY A 69 3.57 0.69 -8.01
C GLY A 69 2.20 1.02 -8.59
N ARG A 70 1.11 0.46 -8.05
CA ARG A 70 -0.25 0.66 -8.61
C ARG A 70 -1.20 1.37 -7.66
N ASN A 71 -0.83 1.58 -6.39
CA ASN A 71 -1.70 2.19 -5.38
C ASN A 71 -1.89 3.70 -5.59
N ASN A 72 -2.68 4.34 -4.72
CA ASN A 72 -2.96 5.77 -4.82
C ASN A 72 -1.78 6.67 -4.41
N GLY A 73 -0.81 6.17 -3.66
CA GLY A 73 0.32 6.93 -3.15
C GLY A 73 0.01 7.80 -1.92
N GLN A 74 -1.11 7.58 -1.23
CA GLN A 74 -1.36 8.22 0.05
C GLN A 74 -0.59 7.49 1.16
N VAL A 75 0.22 8.22 1.92
CA VAL A 75 0.93 7.72 3.09
C VAL A 75 0.07 7.97 4.32
N ILE A 76 -0.53 6.90 4.83
CA ILE A 76 -1.58 6.98 5.86
C ILE A 76 -1.14 6.24 7.12
N PRO A 77 -0.86 6.94 8.24
CA PRO A 77 -0.34 6.35 9.46
C PRO A 77 -1.46 5.83 10.39
N ASN A 78 -2.35 5.02 9.86
CA ASN A 78 -3.37 4.32 10.63
C ASN A 78 -3.90 3.10 9.87
N LEU A 79 -4.57 2.19 10.55
CA LEU A 79 -5.27 1.07 9.92
C LEU A 79 -6.66 1.50 9.43
N SER A 80 -7.23 0.74 8.48
CA SER A 80 -8.48 1.13 7.82
C SER A 80 -9.73 0.93 8.67
N ARG A 81 -9.76 -0.14 9.48
CA ARG A 81 -10.95 -0.58 10.25
C ARG A 81 -10.64 -1.07 11.65
N VAL A 82 -9.40 -1.00 12.06
CA VAL A 82 -8.95 -1.39 13.39
C VAL A 82 -8.37 -0.16 14.05
N GLU A 83 -8.86 0.15 15.23
CA GLU A 83 -8.42 1.29 16.01
C GLU A 83 -7.27 0.89 16.95
N PRO A 84 -6.46 1.81 17.46
CA PRO A 84 -5.29 1.52 18.27
C PRO A 84 -5.54 0.68 19.50
N ASP A 85 -6.68 0.90 20.19
CA ASP A 85 -7.08 0.17 21.39
C ASP A 85 -7.33 -1.33 21.19
N ALA A 86 -7.49 -1.74 19.93
CA ALA A 86 -7.62 -3.14 19.54
C ALA A 86 -6.30 -3.79 19.10
N LEU A 87 -5.16 -3.10 19.22
CA LEU A 87 -3.82 -3.55 18.83
C LEU A 87 -2.92 -3.66 20.07
N GLU A 88 -1.89 -4.47 19.98
CA GLU A 88 -0.80 -4.41 20.94
C GLU A 88 -0.06 -3.08 20.80
N GLU A 89 0.27 -2.42 21.91
CA GLU A 89 0.82 -1.07 21.91
C GLU A 89 2.09 -0.93 21.04
N PRO A 90 3.07 -1.84 21.06
CA PRO A 90 4.25 -1.71 20.21
C PRO A 90 3.93 -1.71 18.72
N PHE A 91 2.95 -2.52 18.30
CA PHE A 91 2.51 -2.55 16.92
C PHE A 91 1.66 -1.31 16.56
N ALA A 92 0.80 -0.84 17.46
CA ALA A 92 0.05 0.39 17.26
C ALA A 92 0.98 1.61 17.06
N ARG A 93 2.07 1.69 17.82
CA ARG A 93 3.11 2.71 17.64
C ARG A 93 3.80 2.58 16.29
N LEU A 94 4.21 1.38 15.88
CA LEU A 94 4.79 1.14 14.56
C LEU A 94 3.86 1.63 13.43
N VAL A 95 2.56 1.38 13.55
CA VAL A 95 1.56 1.87 12.59
C VAL A 95 1.49 3.39 12.61
N GLY A 96 1.39 4.01 13.78
CA GLY A 96 1.32 5.47 13.94
C GLY A 96 2.54 6.21 13.40
N GLU A 97 3.72 5.63 13.56
CA GLU A 97 5.01 6.19 13.13
C GLU A 97 5.36 5.82 11.67
N SER A 98 4.58 4.97 11.01
CA SER A 98 4.91 4.42 9.68
C SER A 98 5.02 5.48 8.57
N ALA A 99 4.29 6.60 8.70
CA ALA A 99 4.41 7.71 7.75
C ALA A 99 5.72 8.47 7.95
N ASP A 100 6.06 8.81 9.18
CA ASP A 100 7.32 9.47 9.50
C ASP A 100 8.51 8.60 9.08
N PHE A 101 8.47 7.29 9.37
CA PHE A 101 9.45 6.33 8.87
C PHE A 101 9.63 6.43 7.34
N THR A 102 8.53 6.45 6.59
CA THR A 102 8.56 6.52 5.13
C THR A 102 9.19 7.82 4.64
N PHE A 103 8.78 8.97 5.17
CA PHE A 103 9.29 10.27 4.75
C PHE A 103 10.72 10.52 5.23
N ASP A 104 11.11 10.00 6.40
CA ASP A 104 12.50 10.04 6.88
C ASP A 104 13.43 9.22 5.99
N LEU A 105 12.98 8.04 5.57
CA LEU A 105 13.73 7.21 4.63
C LEU A 105 13.94 7.94 3.30
N ILE A 106 12.88 8.58 2.78
CA ILE A 106 12.94 9.39 1.55
C ILE A 106 13.94 10.53 1.70
N ARG A 107 13.90 11.28 2.81
CA ARG A 107 14.82 12.40 3.07
C ARG A 107 16.26 11.92 3.22
N ARG A 108 16.49 10.87 4.03
CA ARG A 108 17.81 10.30 4.29
C ARG A 108 18.53 9.86 3.02
N HIS A 109 17.81 9.29 2.07
CA HIS A 109 18.37 8.78 0.82
C HIS A 109 18.20 9.72 -0.38
N GLY A 110 17.57 10.88 -0.21
CA GLY A 110 17.32 11.84 -1.29
C GLY A 110 16.47 11.27 -2.43
N MET A 111 15.46 10.42 -2.09
CA MET A 111 14.63 9.73 -3.07
C MET A 111 13.74 10.68 -3.84
N GLN A 112 13.73 10.58 -5.17
CA GLN A 112 12.95 11.42 -6.08
C GLN A 112 11.61 10.73 -6.40
N CYS A 113 10.57 11.01 -5.59
CA CYS A 113 9.27 10.36 -5.71
C CYS A 113 8.07 11.28 -5.46
N ASP A 114 8.21 12.58 -5.75
CA ASP A 114 7.16 13.59 -5.57
C ASP A 114 6.53 13.56 -4.16
N ALA A 115 7.35 13.30 -3.14
CA ALA A 115 6.89 13.12 -1.77
C ALA A 115 6.51 14.44 -1.12
N VAL A 116 5.32 14.50 -0.55
CA VAL A 116 4.80 15.67 0.19
C VAL A 116 4.25 15.18 1.53
N GLN A 117 4.88 15.61 2.62
CA GLN A 117 4.44 15.33 4.00
C GLN A 117 3.77 16.59 4.57
N ASN A 118 2.50 16.77 4.30
CA ASN A 118 1.70 17.92 4.77
C ASN A 118 0.41 17.52 5.48
N GLY A 119 0.28 16.25 5.80
CA GLY A 119 -0.87 15.67 6.46
C GLY A 119 -1.79 14.87 5.52
N TRP A 120 -2.54 13.98 6.15
CA TRP A 120 -3.61 13.22 5.51
C TRP A 120 -4.92 13.50 6.23
N VAL A 121 -5.98 13.78 5.46
CA VAL A 121 -7.29 14.18 5.98
C VAL A 121 -8.30 13.07 5.79
N GLN A 122 -9.08 12.76 6.83
CA GLN A 122 -10.22 11.87 6.74
C GLN A 122 -11.52 12.59 7.08
N PRO A 123 -12.25 13.08 6.08
CA PRO A 123 -13.52 13.73 6.32
C PRO A 123 -14.66 12.72 6.57
N ALA A 124 -15.63 13.12 7.36
CA ALA A 124 -16.85 12.37 7.64
C ALA A 124 -17.90 12.66 6.56
N HIS A 125 -18.40 11.64 5.87
CA HIS A 125 -19.37 11.77 4.80
C HIS A 125 -20.83 11.93 5.31
N THR A 126 -21.08 11.66 6.59
CA THR A 126 -22.35 11.89 7.27
C THR A 126 -22.13 12.44 8.69
N PRO A 127 -23.13 13.10 9.31
CA PRO A 127 -23.03 13.51 10.70
C PRO A 127 -22.78 12.36 11.68
N GLY A 128 -23.34 11.17 11.41
CA GLY A 128 -23.13 9.98 12.23
C GLY A 128 -21.68 9.49 12.23
N ARG A 129 -20.91 9.79 11.18
CA ARG A 129 -19.50 9.41 11.06
C ARG A 129 -18.53 10.35 11.78
N LEU A 130 -18.97 11.49 12.26
CA LEU A 130 -18.13 12.37 13.08
C LEU A 130 -17.61 11.67 14.34
N ARG A 131 -18.44 10.88 15.01
CA ARG A 131 -18.01 10.10 16.19
C ARG A 131 -16.84 9.16 15.89
N LEU A 132 -16.79 8.58 14.68
CA LEU A 132 -15.67 7.74 14.26
C LEU A 132 -14.39 8.56 14.10
N THR A 133 -14.49 9.74 13.49
CA THR A 133 -13.34 10.64 13.30
C THR A 133 -12.83 11.20 14.62
N GLU A 134 -13.72 11.54 15.54
CA GLU A 134 -13.39 11.96 16.91
C GLU A 134 -12.66 10.86 17.68
N ARG A 135 -13.19 9.63 17.64
CA ARG A 135 -12.56 8.47 18.25
C ARG A 135 -11.14 8.28 17.69
N ARG A 136 -10.96 8.30 16.37
CA ARG A 136 -9.66 8.15 15.71
C ARG A 136 -8.67 9.22 16.13
N ALA A 137 -9.06 10.48 16.05
CA ALA A 137 -8.20 11.58 16.49
C ALA A 137 -7.75 11.41 17.94
N ARG A 138 -8.69 11.08 18.85
CA ARG A 138 -8.38 10.85 20.25
C ARG A 138 -7.41 9.70 20.46
N GLU A 139 -7.71 8.52 19.90
CA GLU A 139 -6.94 7.30 20.16
C GLU A 139 -5.54 7.36 19.55
N TRP A 140 -5.41 7.84 18.31
CA TRP A 140 -4.09 8.05 17.71
C TRP A 140 -3.31 9.18 18.42
N GLY A 141 -4.00 10.24 18.88
CA GLY A 141 -3.39 11.30 19.69
C GLY A 141 -2.82 10.80 21.02
N LEU A 142 -3.52 9.86 21.70
CA LEU A 142 -3.02 9.24 22.93
C LEU A 142 -1.74 8.41 22.71
N LEU A 143 -1.51 7.91 21.51
CA LEU A 143 -0.26 7.24 21.11
C LEU A 143 0.84 8.21 20.65
N GLY A 144 0.59 9.53 20.71
CA GLY A 144 1.58 10.54 20.35
C GLY A 144 1.49 11.02 18.89
N ALA A 145 0.51 10.55 18.10
CA ALA A 145 0.35 11.05 16.73
C ALA A 145 -0.07 12.54 16.73
N SER A 146 0.50 13.32 15.81
CA SER A 146 0.14 14.72 15.60
C SER A 146 -1.18 14.82 14.86
N VAL A 147 -2.28 14.96 15.59
CA VAL A 147 -3.64 14.95 15.07
C VAL A 147 -4.38 16.26 15.31
N GLU A 148 -5.36 16.55 14.47
CA GLU A 148 -6.23 17.72 14.59
C GLU A 148 -7.67 17.35 14.23
N MET A 149 -8.63 17.70 15.08
CA MET A 149 -10.04 17.63 14.74
C MET A 149 -10.43 18.82 13.87
N LEU A 150 -11.22 18.56 12.84
CA LEU A 150 -11.69 19.55 11.88
C LEU A 150 -13.21 19.61 11.93
N ASP A 151 -13.73 20.79 12.20
CA ASP A 151 -15.14 21.07 11.97
C ASP A 151 -15.47 21.14 10.47
N ARG A 152 -16.72 21.39 10.13
CA ARG A 152 -17.15 21.48 8.73
C ARG A 152 -16.39 22.56 7.95
N ALA A 153 -16.18 23.73 8.56
CA ALA A 153 -15.44 24.83 7.94
C ALA A 153 -13.96 24.50 7.76
N GLY A 154 -13.36 23.80 8.72
CA GLY A 154 -12.00 23.30 8.65
C GLY A 154 -11.80 22.32 7.50
N VAL A 155 -12.71 21.37 7.34
CA VAL A 155 -12.67 20.42 6.20
C VAL A 155 -12.92 21.17 4.88
N GLU A 156 -13.89 22.08 4.80
CA GLU A 156 -14.12 22.90 3.61
C GLU A 156 -12.87 23.69 3.23
N ARG A 157 -12.21 24.33 4.19
CA ARG A 157 -10.97 25.08 3.94
C ARG A 157 -9.86 24.21 3.36
N ILE A 158 -9.66 22.99 3.90
CA ILE A 158 -8.57 22.10 3.46
C ILE A 158 -8.89 21.41 2.14
N THR A 159 -10.14 21.04 1.92
CA THR A 159 -10.54 20.26 0.74
C THR A 159 -11.11 21.10 -0.40
N GLY A 160 -11.60 22.31 -0.12
CA GLY A 160 -12.36 23.11 -1.07
C GLY A 160 -13.78 22.60 -1.32
N SER A 161 -14.28 21.68 -0.50
CA SER A 161 -15.57 21.02 -0.73
C SER A 161 -16.49 21.11 0.50
N ARG A 162 -17.77 21.38 0.24
CA ARG A 162 -18.86 21.38 1.24
C ARG A 162 -19.54 20.02 1.38
N PHE A 163 -19.03 19.01 0.71
CA PHE A 163 -19.61 17.67 0.68
C PHE A 163 -19.59 17.02 2.07
N TRP A 164 -18.59 17.29 2.88
CA TRP A 164 -18.35 16.63 4.17
C TRP A 164 -18.82 17.46 5.37
N TYR A 165 -19.00 16.77 6.50
CA TYR A 165 -19.60 17.33 7.73
C TYR A 165 -18.57 17.73 8.80
N GLY A 166 -17.31 17.44 8.60
CA GLY A 166 -16.19 17.59 9.51
C GLY A 166 -15.23 16.42 9.31
N GLY A 167 -14.26 16.24 10.21
CA GLY A 167 -13.28 15.14 10.06
C GLY A 167 -12.11 15.30 11.01
N TRP A 168 -11.01 14.64 10.66
CA TRP A 168 -9.74 14.79 11.34
C TRP A 168 -8.57 14.75 10.37
N GLN A 169 -7.45 15.29 10.81
CA GLN A 169 -6.19 15.24 10.08
C GLN A 169 -5.13 14.53 10.94
N ASN A 170 -4.31 13.69 10.32
CA ASN A 170 -3.04 13.24 10.87
C ASN A 170 -1.93 13.95 10.13
N LYS A 171 -1.16 14.79 10.84
CA LYS A 171 -0.16 15.70 10.26
C LYS A 171 1.10 14.99 9.77
N SER A 172 1.38 13.76 10.24
CA SER A 172 2.51 12.96 9.76
C SER A 172 2.24 12.30 8.40
N GLY A 173 0.97 12.19 8.00
CA GLY A 173 0.58 11.66 6.71
C GLY A 173 0.96 12.53 5.52
N GLY A 174 0.68 12.03 4.32
CA GLY A 174 0.96 12.76 3.08
C GLY A 174 0.78 11.91 1.84
N LYS A 175 1.57 12.18 0.81
CA LYS A 175 1.50 11.50 -0.48
C LYS A 175 2.85 11.39 -1.16
N LEU A 176 2.93 10.49 -2.16
CA LEU A 176 4.11 10.29 -2.99
C LEU A 176 3.72 9.65 -4.33
N ASN A 177 4.61 9.64 -5.32
CA ASN A 177 4.48 8.81 -6.51
C ASN A 177 4.90 7.37 -6.13
N PRO A 178 3.96 6.40 -6.12
CA PRO A 178 4.21 5.07 -5.55
C PRO A 178 5.23 4.24 -6.34
N LEU A 179 5.23 4.34 -7.67
CA LEU A 179 6.19 3.61 -8.49
C LEU A 179 7.57 4.26 -8.42
N ALA A 180 7.64 5.58 -8.41
CA ALA A 180 8.90 6.30 -8.22
C ALA A 180 9.54 5.92 -6.87
N TYR A 181 8.76 5.90 -5.77
CA TYR A 181 9.24 5.47 -4.46
C TYR A 181 9.78 4.03 -4.48
N CYS A 182 9.08 3.11 -5.17
CA CYS A 182 9.53 1.71 -5.30
C CYS A 182 10.87 1.60 -6.06
N ARG A 183 10.99 2.33 -7.18
CA ARG A 183 12.22 2.36 -7.99
C ARG A 183 13.39 3.02 -7.24
N GLU A 184 13.12 4.06 -6.46
CA GLU A 184 14.11 4.71 -5.62
C GLU A 184 14.57 3.82 -4.45
N LEU A 185 13.65 3.09 -3.80
CA LEU A 185 14.03 2.06 -2.82
C LEU A 185 14.95 1.01 -3.43
N ALA A 186 14.64 0.54 -4.65
CA ALA A 186 15.51 -0.41 -5.35
C ALA A 186 16.87 0.18 -5.68
N ARG A 187 16.93 1.43 -6.15
CA ARG A 187 18.19 2.16 -6.39
C ARG A 187 19.04 2.23 -5.12
N CYS A 188 18.43 2.57 -3.98
CA CYS A 188 19.11 2.66 -2.70
C CYS A 188 19.60 1.28 -2.22
N ALA A 189 18.77 0.25 -2.31
CA ALA A 189 19.14 -1.11 -1.93
C ALA A 189 20.30 -1.65 -2.78
N ILE A 190 20.26 -1.45 -4.10
CA ILE A 190 21.34 -1.81 -5.02
C ILE A 190 22.61 -1.01 -4.69
N GLY A 191 22.48 0.29 -4.45
CA GLY A 191 23.61 1.16 -4.05
C GLY A 191 24.25 0.74 -2.73
N ALA A 192 23.50 0.13 -1.81
CA ALA A 192 23.98 -0.44 -0.56
C ALA A 192 24.57 -1.87 -0.73
N GLY A 193 24.46 -2.49 -1.92
CA GLY A 193 25.04 -3.80 -2.21
C GLY A 193 24.04 -4.96 -2.36
N ALA A 194 22.72 -4.72 -2.29
CA ALA A 194 21.74 -5.73 -2.59
C ALA A 194 21.73 -6.06 -4.11
N VAL A 195 21.51 -7.32 -4.45
CA VAL A 195 21.34 -7.75 -5.84
C VAL A 195 19.85 -7.96 -6.10
N VAL A 196 19.32 -7.32 -7.16
CA VAL A 196 17.92 -7.45 -7.56
C VAL A 196 17.83 -8.11 -8.93
N HIS A 197 17.09 -9.21 -9.00
CA HIS A 197 16.79 -9.91 -10.24
C HIS A 197 15.32 -9.74 -10.58
N THR A 198 15.02 -9.00 -11.64
CA THR A 198 13.68 -8.90 -12.24
C THR A 198 13.44 -10.00 -13.27
N ALA A 199 12.22 -10.14 -13.78
CA ALA A 199 11.83 -11.24 -14.66
C ALA A 199 12.28 -12.60 -14.11
N THR A 200 12.24 -12.75 -12.78
CA THR A 200 12.70 -13.93 -12.05
C THR A 200 11.63 -14.37 -11.05
N ARG A 201 10.69 -15.17 -11.51
CA ARG A 201 9.62 -15.70 -10.65
C ARG A 201 10.17 -16.84 -9.79
N ALA A 202 10.06 -16.70 -8.47
CA ALA A 202 10.24 -17.81 -7.54
C ALA A 202 9.10 -18.83 -7.71
N GLN A 203 9.44 -20.08 -7.95
CA GLN A 203 8.48 -21.16 -8.20
C GLN A 203 8.31 -22.08 -7.00
N ARG A 204 9.39 -22.35 -6.28
CA ARG A 204 9.41 -23.24 -5.11
C ARG A 204 10.38 -22.74 -4.06
N ILE A 205 10.05 -23.04 -2.82
CA ILE A 205 10.92 -22.85 -1.65
C ILE A 205 11.09 -24.23 -1.01
N GLU A 206 12.31 -24.69 -0.95
CA GLU A 206 12.66 -26.03 -0.49
C GLU A 206 13.65 -25.94 0.67
N ARG A 207 13.50 -26.80 1.68
CA ARG A 207 14.46 -26.85 2.76
C ARG A 207 15.59 -27.83 2.46
N GLY A 208 16.83 -27.33 2.55
CA GLY A 208 18.05 -28.14 2.39
C GLY A 208 18.91 -28.08 3.65
N GLY A 209 18.67 -28.96 4.62
CA GLY A 209 19.36 -28.93 5.90
C GLY A 209 19.03 -27.67 6.72
N LEU A 210 20.04 -26.83 7.03
CA LEU A 210 19.87 -25.57 7.75
C LEU A 210 19.53 -24.37 6.85
N GLN A 211 19.62 -24.54 5.55
CA GLN A 211 19.39 -23.49 4.55
C GLN A 211 18.11 -23.74 3.76
N TRP A 212 17.66 -22.68 3.09
CA TRP A 212 16.54 -22.70 2.17
C TRP A 212 17.07 -22.53 0.74
N ARG A 213 16.42 -23.20 -0.20
CA ARG A 213 16.65 -23.06 -1.63
C ARG A 213 15.40 -22.49 -2.28
N VAL A 214 15.51 -21.31 -2.86
CA VAL A 214 14.47 -20.68 -3.65
C VAL A 214 14.76 -20.90 -5.11
N VAL A 215 13.88 -21.64 -5.79
CA VAL A 215 14.05 -22.07 -7.19
C VAL A 215 13.21 -21.19 -8.10
N GLY A 216 13.82 -20.59 -9.10
CA GLY A 216 13.20 -19.89 -10.22
C GLY A 216 13.24 -20.70 -11.52
N GLU A 217 12.93 -20.05 -12.64
CA GLU A 217 12.90 -20.71 -13.96
C GLU A 217 14.29 -21.02 -14.50
N ARG A 218 15.27 -20.13 -14.28
CA ARG A 218 16.61 -20.21 -14.87
C ARG A 218 17.73 -20.30 -13.84
N GLY A 219 17.37 -20.20 -12.55
CA GLY A 219 18.36 -20.21 -11.49
C GLY A 219 17.74 -20.46 -10.12
N GLU A 220 18.60 -20.58 -9.14
CA GLU A 220 18.21 -20.79 -7.75
C GLU A 220 19.09 -20.00 -6.79
N VAL A 221 18.54 -19.66 -5.63
CA VAL A 221 19.27 -19.00 -4.54
C VAL A 221 19.23 -19.89 -3.31
N THR A 222 20.39 -20.17 -2.72
CA THR A 222 20.50 -20.79 -1.40
C THR A 222 20.78 -19.71 -0.35
N ALA A 223 19.98 -19.68 0.71
CA ALA A 223 20.11 -18.69 1.79
C ALA A 223 19.73 -19.28 3.15
N GLU A 224 20.20 -18.68 4.22
CA GLU A 224 19.82 -19.03 5.60
C GLU A 224 18.40 -18.58 5.95
N ARG A 225 17.98 -17.45 5.37
CA ARG A 225 16.69 -16.83 5.64
C ARG A 225 15.96 -16.46 4.36
N VAL A 226 14.62 -16.46 4.43
CA VAL A 226 13.75 -16.13 3.32
C VAL A 226 12.71 -15.10 3.77
N VAL A 227 12.52 -14.04 3.01
CA VAL A 227 11.42 -13.10 3.21
C VAL A 227 10.47 -13.19 2.01
N ILE A 228 9.22 -13.60 2.26
CA ILE A 228 8.17 -13.63 1.24
C ILE A 228 7.41 -12.31 1.32
N ALA A 229 7.70 -11.39 0.40
CA ALA A 229 7.15 -10.03 0.35
C ALA A 229 6.09 -9.86 -0.77
N THR A 230 5.43 -10.95 -1.15
CA THR A 230 4.47 -10.99 -2.27
C THR A 230 3.04 -10.58 -1.89
N HIS A 231 2.70 -10.52 -0.60
CA HIS A 231 1.43 -10.03 -0.05
C HIS A 231 0.19 -10.57 -0.79
N ALA A 232 -0.59 -9.72 -1.47
CA ALA A 232 -1.79 -10.11 -2.22
C ALA A 232 -1.50 -10.97 -3.47
N TYR A 233 -0.25 -11.10 -3.87
CA TYR A 233 0.23 -11.82 -5.06
C TYR A 233 0.96 -13.11 -4.71
N SER A 234 0.75 -13.64 -3.48
CA SER A 234 1.49 -14.82 -2.97
C SER A 234 1.19 -16.13 -3.70
N GLU A 235 0.10 -16.21 -4.46
CA GLU A 235 -0.29 -17.39 -5.23
C GLU A 235 -0.08 -18.72 -4.46
N GLY A 236 0.57 -19.73 -5.08
CA GLY A 236 0.83 -21.05 -4.48
C GLY A 236 2.25 -21.22 -3.94
N LEU A 237 3.04 -20.15 -3.81
CA LEU A 237 4.45 -20.24 -3.43
C LEU A 237 4.70 -20.88 -2.06
N TRP A 238 3.78 -20.67 -1.11
CA TRP A 238 3.80 -21.31 0.19
C TRP A 238 2.42 -21.91 0.51
N PRO A 239 2.35 -23.20 0.96
CA PRO A 239 1.07 -23.84 1.26
C PRO A 239 0.26 -23.06 2.29
N GLY A 240 -1.00 -22.78 1.98
CA GLY A 240 -1.92 -22.08 2.89
C GLY A 240 -1.82 -20.55 2.87
N LEU A 241 -0.71 -19.94 2.44
CA LEU A 241 -0.52 -18.49 2.52
C LEU A 241 -1.55 -17.71 1.68
N ALA A 242 -1.79 -18.11 0.44
CA ALA A 242 -2.77 -17.44 -0.43
C ALA A 242 -4.22 -17.53 0.10
N GLN A 243 -4.51 -18.49 0.99
CA GLN A 243 -5.82 -18.66 1.61
C GLN A 243 -6.04 -17.79 2.85
N THR A 244 -5.06 -17.02 3.28
CA THR A 244 -5.19 -16.10 4.42
C THR A 244 -5.62 -14.69 4.01
N VAL A 245 -5.61 -14.38 2.71
CA VAL A 245 -5.84 -13.03 2.19
C VAL A 245 -6.80 -13.05 0.99
N PHE A 246 -7.72 -12.07 0.97
CA PHE A 246 -8.61 -11.84 -0.17
C PHE A 246 -8.06 -10.72 -1.05
N PRO A 247 -7.57 -11.02 -2.27
CA PRO A 247 -7.18 -9.99 -3.22
C PRO A 247 -8.41 -9.26 -3.77
N VAL A 248 -8.58 -8.00 -3.39
CA VAL A 248 -9.67 -7.13 -3.87
C VAL A 248 -9.12 -6.17 -4.91
N ARG A 249 -9.72 -6.16 -6.10
CA ARG A 249 -9.34 -5.24 -7.16
C ARG A 249 -9.75 -3.81 -6.81
N SER A 250 -8.78 -2.90 -6.83
CA SER A 250 -8.98 -1.47 -6.64
C SER A 250 -8.54 -0.74 -7.89
N TYR A 251 -9.44 0.06 -8.45
CA TYR A 251 -9.18 0.88 -9.62
C TYR A 251 -8.68 2.25 -9.20
N GLN A 252 -7.71 2.75 -9.94
CA GLN A 252 -7.15 4.09 -9.81
C GLN A 252 -7.37 4.82 -11.12
N MET A 253 -7.60 6.12 -11.04
CA MET A 253 -7.87 6.97 -12.19
C MET A 253 -7.18 8.32 -12.01
N ALA A 254 -6.69 8.89 -13.08
CA ALA A 254 -6.14 10.24 -13.09
C ALA A 254 -6.78 11.06 -14.20
N THR A 255 -7.20 12.26 -13.85
CA THR A 255 -7.79 13.19 -14.84
C THR A 255 -6.75 13.67 -15.85
N ALA A 256 -7.19 14.27 -16.95
CA ALA A 256 -6.37 15.26 -17.64
C ALA A 256 -5.90 16.33 -16.63
N PRO A 257 -4.79 17.05 -16.92
CA PRO A 257 -4.36 18.15 -16.05
C PRO A 257 -5.49 19.17 -15.87
N ILE A 258 -5.82 19.45 -14.61
CA ILE A 258 -6.87 20.44 -14.28
C ILE A 258 -6.23 21.84 -14.31
N PRO A 259 -6.87 22.84 -14.95
CA PRO A 259 -6.39 24.22 -14.98
C PRO A 259 -6.11 24.79 -13.58
N GLU A 260 -5.08 25.60 -13.46
CA GLU A 260 -4.61 26.10 -12.15
C GLU A 260 -5.66 26.93 -11.42
N ASP A 261 -6.46 27.72 -12.14
CA ASP A 261 -7.55 28.50 -11.57
C ASP A 261 -8.62 27.65 -10.88
N LEU A 262 -8.88 26.43 -11.37
CA LEU A 262 -9.77 25.47 -10.72
C LEU A 262 -9.09 24.74 -9.57
N ARG A 263 -7.77 24.45 -9.67
CA ARG A 263 -7.03 23.76 -8.61
C ARG A 263 -6.94 24.57 -7.31
N LYS A 264 -6.96 25.90 -7.39
CA LYS A 264 -6.94 26.79 -6.22
C LYS A 264 -8.11 26.55 -5.25
N ASP A 265 -9.21 25.99 -5.75
CA ASP A 265 -10.42 25.73 -4.96
C ASP A 265 -10.65 24.25 -4.67
N VAL A 266 -9.74 23.38 -5.07
CA VAL A 266 -9.83 21.93 -4.84
C VAL A 266 -8.53 21.44 -4.24
N LEU A 267 -8.60 20.92 -3.02
CA LEU A 267 -7.42 20.53 -2.24
C LEU A 267 -6.33 21.62 -2.27
N PRO A 268 -6.68 22.87 -1.91
CA PRO A 268 -5.83 24.06 -2.16
C PRO A 268 -4.47 24.02 -1.45
N PHE A 269 -4.34 23.22 -0.42
CA PHE A 269 -3.08 22.99 0.31
C PHE A 269 -2.41 21.66 -0.05
N ASP A 270 -2.83 21.04 -1.14
CA ASP A 270 -2.24 19.82 -1.67
C ASP A 270 -2.31 18.59 -0.74
N HIS A 271 -3.30 18.54 0.16
CA HIS A 271 -3.49 17.41 1.06
C HIS A 271 -3.99 16.16 0.33
N ALA A 272 -3.57 15.01 0.82
CA ALA A 272 -4.20 13.74 0.50
C ALA A 272 -5.47 13.56 1.37
N CYS A 273 -6.55 13.09 0.76
CA CYS A 273 -7.85 12.95 1.41
C CYS A 273 -8.47 11.58 1.12
N SER A 274 -8.99 10.92 2.15
CA SER A 274 -9.83 9.71 2.01
C SER A 274 -10.93 9.74 3.04
N ASP A 275 -12.19 9.66 2.62
CA ASP A 275 -13.31 9.81 3.54
C ASP A 275 -13.69 8.53 4.31
N THR A 276 -14.74 8.61 5.12
CA THR A 276 -15.22 7.51 5.96
C THR A 276 -16.17 6.54 5.25
N GLN A 277 -16.41 6.68 3.95
CA GLN A 277 -17.25 5.74 3.20
C GLN A 277 -16.58 4.36 3.08
N GLY A 278 -17.36 3.31 3.14
CA GLY A 278 -16.86 1.94 2.93
C GLY A 278 -16.46 1.66 1.48
N ASP A 279 -17.03 2.39 0.52
CA ASP A 279 -16.61 2.47 -0.90
C ASP A 279 -15.61 3.61 -1.10
N LEU A 280 -14.71 3.80 -0.22
CA LEU A 280 -13.67 4.82 -0.10
C LEU A 280 -13.65 5.86 -1.22
N HIS A 281 -13.97 7.11 -0.90
CA HIS A 281 -13.69 8.25 -1.74
C HIS A 281 -12.34 8.81 -1.35
N PHE A 282 -11.42 8.85 -2.29
CA PHE A 282 -10.08 9.36 -2.05
C PHE A 282 -9.65 10.27 -3.19
N PHE A 283 -8.94 11.34 -2.84
CA PHE A 283 -8.54 12.39 -3.76
C PHE A 283 -7.16 12.92 -3.38
N ARG A 284 -6.35 13.19 -4.38
CA ARG A 284 -5.10 13.93 -4.24
C ARG A 284 -4.63 14.46 -5.60
N TRP A 285 -3.79 15.46 -5.59
CA TRP A 285 -3.07 15.89 -6.80
C TRP A 285 -1.83 15.00 -7.05
N ASP A 286 -1.50 14.78 -8.33
CA ASP A 286 -0.14 14.41 -8.73
C ASP A 286 0.74 15.67 -8.85
N ALA A 287 2.01 15.51 -9.22
CA ALA A 287 2.92 16.64 -9.42
C ALA A 287 2.57 17.50 -10.64
N ASN A 288 1.73 16.98 -11.56
CA ASN A 288 1.38 17.62 -12.83
C ASN A 288 -0.06 18.20 -12.86
N GLY A 289 -0.69 18.34 -11.68
CA GLY A 289 -2.03 18.91 -11.55
C GLY A 289 -3.17 18.01 -12.03
N ARG A 290 -2.98 16.69 -12.01
CA ARG A 290 -4.02 15.70 -12.26
C ARG A 290 -4.67 15.29 -10.95
N LEU A 291 -6.00 15.25 -10.91
CA LEU A 291 -6.70 14.70 -9.76
C LEU A 291 -6.68 13.16 -9.83
N VAL A 292 -6.02 12.55 -8.86
CA VAL A 292 -5.94 11.09 -8.73
C VAL A 292 -7.01 10.63 -7.74
N THR A 293 -7.85 9.70 -8.19
CA THR A 293 -8.98 9.14 -7.45
C THR A 293 -9.23 7.69 -7.87
N GLY A 294 -10.33 7.08 -7.45
CA GLY A 294 -10.67 5.71 -7.85
C GLY A 294 -11.62 5.03 -6.89
N GLY A 295 -11.56 3.71 -6.82
CA GLY A 295 -12.34 2.90 -5.90
C GLY A 295 -12.63 1.49 -6.45
N PRO A 296 -13.23 0.59 -5.63
CA PRO A 296 -13.58 -0.76 -6.07
C PRO A 296 -14.78 -0.74 -7.01
N LEU A 297 -14.87 -1.74 -7.88
CA LEU A 297 -16.04 -2.05 -8.69
C LEU A 297 -16.62 -3.40 -8.25
N ALA A 298 -17.93 -3.48 -8.15
CA ALA A 298 -18.58 -4.73 -7.75
C ALA A 298 -18.46 -5.80 -8.84
N LEU A 299 -18.67 -5.41 -10.09
CA LEU A 299 -18.65 -6.31 -11.25
C LEU A 299 -17.73 -5.73 -12.32
N ASP A 300 -16.91 -6.56 -12.92
CA ASP A 300 -15.75 -6.15 -13.73
C ASP A 300 -16.05 -6.06 -15.25
N TRP A 301 -17.29 -6.31 -15.72
CA TRP A 301 -17.59 -6.12 -17.15
C TRP A 301 -17.60 -4.63 -17.51
N ASP A 302 -17.11 -4.29 -18.69
CA ASP A 302 -16.99 -2.91 -19.19
C ASP A 302 -16.45 -1.93 -18.11
N TRP A 303 -15.45 -2.44 -17.35
CA TRP A 303 -14.95 -1.77 -16.14
C TRP A 303 -14.43 -0.36 -16.41
N ASP A 304 -13.82 -0.11 -17.57
CA ASP A 304 -13.29 1.20 -17.95
C ASP A 304 -14.41 2.23 -18.07
N VAL A 305 -15.43 1.95 -18.90
CA VAL A 305 -16.57 2.85 -19.13
C VAL A 305 -17.32 3.10 -17.81
N ARG A 306 -17.63 2.03 -17.09
CA ARG A 306 -18.41 2.11 -15.83
C ARG A 306 -17.65 2.87 -14.73
N GLN A 307 -16.34 2.73 -14.65
CA GLN A 307 -15.55 3.49 -13.70
C GLN A 307 -15.49 4.97 -14.08
N ARG A 308 -15.29 5.30 -15.36
CA ARG A 308 -15.29 6.70 -15.83
C ARG A 308 -16.60 7.41 -15.48
N GLU A 309 -17.74 6.79 -15.75
CA GLU A 309 -19.05 7.35 -15.41
C GLU A 309 -19.25 7.49 -13.89
N ARG A 310 -18.97 6.43 -13.14
CA ARG A 310 -19.18 6.41 -11.69
C ARG A 310 -18.29 7.40 -10.96
N ILE A 311 -17.00 7.37 -11.26
CA ILE A 311 -16.04 8.24 -10.62
C ILE A 311 -16.17 9.68 -11.11
N GLY A 312 -16.51 9.90 -12.37
CA GLY A 312 -16.82 11.22 -12.90
C GLY A 312 -17.97 11.89 -12.16
N ARG A 313 -19.11 11.17 -11.96
CA ARG A 313 -20.22 11.66 -11.14
C ARG A 313 -19.81 11.95 -9.69
N ARG A 314 -18.96 11.10 -9.10
CA ARG A 314 -18.41 11.32 -7.76
C ARG A 314 -17.58 12.59 -7.68
N VAL A 315 -16.67 12.81 -8.60
CA VAL A 315 -15.83 14.04 -8.65
C VAL A 315 -16.72 15.27 -8.78
N SER A 316 -17.70 15.24 -9.67
CA SER A 316 -18.65 16.35 -9.85
C SER A 316 -19.50 16.63 -8.59
N ALA A 317 -19.88 15.61 -7.84
CA ALA A 317 -20.64 15.77 -6.60
C ALA A 317 -19.78 16.35 -5.47
N VAL A 318 -18.52 15.92 -5.36
CA VAL A 318 -17.58 16.37 -4.32
C VAL A 318 -16.98 17.73 -4.66
N PHE A 319 -16.63 17.94 -5.92
CA PHE A 319 -16.00 19.16 -6.43
C PHE A 319 -16.78 19.72 -7.63
N PRO A 320 -17.92 20.39 -7.40
CA PRO A 320 -18.82 20.85 -8.48
C PRO A 320 -18.13 21.76 -9.51
N ARG A 321 -17.11 22.51 -9.11
CA ARG A 321 -16.36 23.39 -10.03
C ARG A 321 -15.53 22.62 -11.08
N ILE A 322 -15.11 21.40 -10.79
CA ILE A 322 -14.44 20.52 -11.75
C ILE A 322 -15.47 19.93 -12.73
N GLY A 323 -16.71 19.69 -12.26
CA GLY A 323 -17.71 18.97 -13.06
C GLY A 323 -17.31 17.51 -13.27
N VAL A 324 -17.74 16.91 -14.38
CA VAL A 324 -17.35 15.54 -14.77
C VAL A 324 -16.03 15.62 -15.55
N PRO A 325 -14.90 15.19 -14.97
CA PRO A 325 -13.60 15.35 -15.61
C PRO A 325 -13.38 14.32 -16.72
N VAL A 326 -12.48 14.64 -17.65
CA VAL A 326 -11.86 13.65 -18.54
C VAL A 326 -10.76 12.92 -17.78
N PHE A 327 -10.71 11.59 -17.92
CA PHE A 327 -9.68 10.75 -17.34
C PHE A 327 -8.70 10.30 -18.43
N ASP A 328 -7.43 10.68 -18.30
CA ASP A 328 -6.38 10.23 -19.21
C ASP A 328 -5.92 8.81 -18.89
N TYR A 329 -5.87 8.47 -17.57
CA TYR A 329 -5.36 7.19 -17.09
C TYR A 329 -6.40 6.46 -16.25
N ILE A 330 -6.46 5.15 -16.45
CA ILE A 330 -7.19 4.23 -15.60
C ILE A 330 -6.41 2.92 -15.48
N TRP A 331 -6.17 2.47 -14.26
CA TRP A 331 -5.44 1.24 -13.98
C TRP A 331 -5.97 0.57 -12.72
N HIS A 332 -5.49 -0.61 -12.41
CA HIS A 332 -5.89 -1.31 -11.20
C HIS A 332 -4.76 -2.16 -10.62
N GLY A 333 -4.89 -2.52 -9.35
CA GLY A 333 -4.08 -3.48 -8.65
C GLY A 333 -4.90 -4.22 -7.59
N PHE A 334 -4.27 -5.13 -6.86
CA PHE A 334 -4.93 -5.87 -5.81
C PHE A 334 -4.55 -5.35 -4.43
N VAL A 335 -5.55 -5.12 -3.59
CA VAL A 335 -5.40 -4.88 -2.16
C VAL A 335 -5.62 -6.21 -1.44
N GLY A 336 -4.66 -6.62 -0.60
CA GLY A 336 -4.80 -7.81 0.25
C GLY A 336 -5.62 -7.48 1.48
N ILE A 337 -6.83 -8.03 1.57
CA ILE A 337 -7.75 -7.85 2.70
C ILE A 337 -7.76 -9.14 3.51
N THR A 338 -7.52 -9.05 4.82
CA THR A 338 -7.71 -10.14 5.78
C THR A 338 -9.15 -10.16 6.29
N PHE A 339 -9.60 -11.31 6.78
CA PHE A 339 -10.98 -11.45 7.25
C PHE A 339 -11.32 -10.52 8.42
N ASP A 340 -10.37 -10.29 9.30
CA ASP A 340 -10.47 -9.44 10.49
C ASP A 340 -9.96 -7.99 10.28
N PHE A 341 -9.54 -7.65 9.07
CA PHE A 341 -8.93 -6.36 8.72
C PHE A 341 -7.65 -6.03 9.48
N ARG A 342 -6.97 -7.03 10.07
CA ARG A 342 -5.70 -6.86 10.78
C ARG A 342 -4.52 -7.28 9.91
N PRO A 343 -3.37 -6.60 10.04
CA PRO A 343 -2.10 -7.13 9.56
C PRO A 343 -1.68 -8.37 10.39
N HIS A 344 -1.12 -9.36 9.73
CA HIS A 344 -0.54 -10.54 10.35
C HIS A 344 0.87 -10.77 9.83
N VAL A 345 1.77 -11.10 10.73
CA VAL A 345 3.13 -11.55 10.41
C VAL A 345 3.21 -13.04 10.71
N HIS A 346 3.79 -13.80 9.82
CA HIS A 346 3.97 -15.24 10.00
C HIS A 346 5.44 -15.64 9.87
N GLU A 347 5.91 -16.46 10.78
CA GLU A 347 7.08 -17.30 10.57
C GLU A 347 6.59 -18.64 10.02
N LEU A 348 6.78 -18.85 8.72
CA LEU A 348 6.25 -20.00 7.98
C LEU A 348 7.10 -21.26 8.16
N GLY A 349 8.32 -21.09 8.57
CA GLY A 349 9.33 -22.09 8.90
C GLY A 349 10.53 -21.37 9.47
N PRO A 350 11.52 -22.09 10.06
CA PRO A 350 12.65 -21.45 10.71
C PRO A 350 13.35 -20.42 9.83
N GLY A 351 13.19 -19.11 10.14
CA GLY A 351 13.76 -18.02 9.37
C GLY A 351 13.06 -17.69 8.05
N VAL A 352 11.81 -18.15 7.84
CA VAL A 352 10.97 -17.78 6.70
C VAL A 352 9.88 -16.84 7.15
N LEU A 353 9.98 -15.58 6.78
CA LEU A 353 9.08 -14.51 7.23
C LEU A 353 8.18 -14.02 6.11
N THR A 354 6.95 -13.68 6.46
CA THR A 354 6.01 -12.98 5.59
C THR A 354 5.04 -12.13 6.39
N TRP A 355 4.39 -11.18 5.74
CA TRP A 355 3.23 -10.49 6.28
C TRP A 355 2.13 -10.35 5.25
N ILE A 356 0.90 -10.24 5.73
CA ILE A 356 -0.30 -10.06 4.95
C ILE A 356 -1.22 -9.04 5.61
N GLY A 357 -2.25 -8.61 4.92
CA GLY A 357 -3.30 -7.77 5.52
C GLY A 357 -2.92 -6.29 5.66
N GLY A 358 -2.28 -5.72 4.64
CA GLY A 358 -2.09 -4.27 4.57
C GLY A 358 -3.41 -3.50 4.45
N ASN A 359 -4.52 -4.15 4.06
CA ASN A 359 -5.89 -3.65 4.08
C ASN A 359 -6.05 -2.23 3.51
N GLY A 360 -5.25 -1.90 2.47
CA GLY A 360 -5.23 -0.58 1.83
C GLY A 360 -4.40 0.49 2.55
N ARG A 361 -3.58 0.12 3.54
CA ARG A 361 -2.68 1.04 4.30
C ARG A 361 -1.20 0.73 4.12
N GLY A 362 -0.85 -0.01 3.06
CA GLY A 362 0.50 -0.53 2.86
C GLY A 362 1.57 0.51 2.49
N VAL A 363 1.23 1.74 2.08
CA VAL A 363 2.26 2.70 1.60
C VAL A 363 3.22 3.09 2.72
N GLY A 364 2.72 3.46 3.90
CA GLY A 364 3.55 3.71 5.07
C GLY A 364 4.02 2.40 5.73
N LEU A 365 3.08 1.50 6.03
CA LEU A 365 3.32 0.33 6.88
C LEU A 365 4.27 -0.70 6.27
N ALA A 366 4.22 -0.92 4.94
CA ALA A 366 5.00 -1.98 4.30
C ALA A 366 6.52 -1.75 4.41
N GLY A 367 6.98 -0.51 4.28
CA GLY A 367 8.38 -0.15 4.47
C GLY A 367 8.84 -0.36 5.91
N ALA A 368 8.03 0.06 6.87
CA ALA A 368 8.32 -0.11 8.30
C ALA A 368 8.39 -1.60 8.69
N ILE A 369 7.47 -2.44 8.21
CA ILE A 369 7.54 -3.90 8.42
C ILE A 369 8.78 -4.49 7.75
N GLY A 370 9.15 -4.04 6.54
CA GLY A 370 10.37 -4.47 5.86
C GLY A 370 11.64 -4.21 6.69
N ALA A 371 11.73 -3.06 7.34
CA ALA A 371 12.83 -2.74 8.26
C ALA A 371 12.84 -3.67 9.49
N GLN A 372 11.67 -4.03 10.05
CA GLN A 372 11.61 -4.99 11.16
C GLN A 372 12.01 -6.40 10.70
N PHE A 373 11.66 -6.80 9.47
CA PHE A 373 12.13 -8.07 8.92
C PHE A 373 13.65 -8.10 8.74
N ALA A 374 14.26 -6.98 8.36
CA ALA A 374 15.71 -6.88 8.31
C ALA A 374 16.33 -7.12 9.71
N ARG A 375 15.78 -6.50 10.75
CA ARG A 375 16.23 -6.73 12.15
C ARG A 375 16.09 -8.21 12.56
N ALA A 376 14.96 -8.84 12.23
CA ALA A 376 14.77 -10.28 12.49
C ALA A 376 15.81 -11.14 11.75
N CYS A 377 16.07 -10.82 10.48
CA CYS A 377 17.07 -11.54 9.69
C CYS A 377 18.50 -11.31 10.21
N LEU A 378 18.78 -10.20 10.86
CA LEU A 378 20.06 -9.91 11.53
C LEU A 378 20.18 -10.51 12.94
N GLY A 379 19.15 -11.24 13.41
CA GLY A 379 19.22 -11.99 14.64
C GLY A 379 18.41 -11.43 15.81
N THR A 380 17.68 -10.31 15.65
CA THR A 380 16.75 -9.84 16.68
C THR A 380 15.58 -10.84 16.80
N PRO A 381 15.31 -11.40 17.99
CA PRO A 381 14.18 -12.30 18.20
C PRO A 381 12.85 -11.66 17.78
N LEU A 382 11.97 -12.42 17.13
CA LEU A 382 10.66 -11.91 16.69
C LEU A 382 9.81 -11.37 17.83
N ALA A 383 9.93 -11.97 19.03
CA ALA A 383 9.22 -11.54 20.23
C ALA A 383 9.63 -10.16 20.76
N GLU A 384 10.80 -9.66 20.34
CA GLU A 384 11.30 -8.32 20.69
C GLU A 384 10.94 -7.24 19.67
N LEU A 385 10.34 -7.66 18.54
CA LEU A 385 9.95 -6.76 17.48
C LEU A 385 8.49 -6.34 17.63
N PRO A 386 8.15 -5.10 17.26
CA PRO A 386 6.78 -4.59 17.32
C PRO A 386 5.93 -5.15 16.16
N LEU A 387 5.83 -6.48 16.05
CA LEU A 387 5.16 -7.16 14.96
C LEU A 387 4.03 -8.08 15.48
N PRO A 388 2.85 -8.11 14.84
CA PRO A 388 1.74 -8.97 15.21
C PRO A 388 1.98 -10.39 14.68
N VAL A 389 2.91 -11.12 15.33
CA VAL A 389 3.25 -12.49 14.92
C VAL A 389 2.13 -13.45 15.28
N THR A 390 1.60 -14.15 14.28
CA THR A 390 0.51 -15.10 14.43
C THR A 390 0.79 -16.39 13.65
N PRO A 391 0.24 -17.54 14.06
CA PRO A 391 0.26 -18.76 13.26
C PRO A 391 -0.43 -18.55 11.90
N LEU A 392 0.05 -19.25 10.87
CA LEU A 392 -0.62 -19.25 9.57
C LEU A 392 -1.98 -19.97 9.71
N ALA A 393 -3.06 -19.24 9.44
CA ALA A 393 -4.42 -19.77 9.56
C ALA A 393 -5.23 -19.52 8.27
N PRO A 394 -5.25 -20.48 7.33
CA PRO A 394 -6.07 -20.39 6.13
C PRO A 394 -7.56 -20.19 6.44
N VAL A 395 -8.22 -19.28 5.78
CA VAL A 395 -9.64 -18.99 5.99
C VAL A 395 -10.50 -20.12 5.44
N PHE A 396 -11.31 -20.71 6.31
CA PHE A 396 -12.27 -21.75 5.89
C PHE A 396 -13.24 -21.20 4.83
N GLY A 397 -13.46 -21.94 3.75
CA GLY A 397 -14.33 -21.48 2.66
C GLY A 397 -13.77 -20.33 1.83
N HIS A 398 -12.46 -20.04 1.87
CA HIS A 398 -11.80 -18.94 1.14
C HIS A 398 -12.19 -18.88 -0.35
N ALA A 399 -12.31 -20.02 -1.03
CA ALA A 399 -12.73 -20.08 -2.43
C ALA A 399 -14.16 -19.53 -2.66
N ILE A 400 -15.07 -19.76 -1.72
CA ILE A 400 -16.42 -19.20 -1.72
C ILE A 400 -16.35 -17.70 -1.43
N GLY A 401 -15.60 -17.29 -0.41
CA GLY A 401 -15.37 -15.89 -0.06
C GLY A 401 -14.86 -15.06 -1.24
N LYS A 402 -13.96 -15.62 -2.04
CA LYS A 402 -13.49 -14.98 -3.28
C LYS A 402 -14.61 -14.69 -4.30
N ARG A 403 -15.59 -15.57 -4.41
CA ARG A 403 -16.70 -15.42 -5.37
C ARG A 403 -17.75 -14.42 -4.90
N ILE A 404 -17.97 -14.29 -3.60
CA ILE A 404 -18.98 -13.37 -3.03
C ILE A 404 -18.45 -11.97 -2.73
N LYS A 405 -17.15 -11.67 -2.97
CA LYS A 405 -16.57 -10.33 -2.81
C LYS A 405 -17.43 -9.18 -3.39
N PRO A 406 -18.06 -9.32 -4.57
CA PRO A 406 -18.91 -8.28 -5.13
C PRO A 406 -20.04 -7.86 -4.19
N LEU A 407 -20.62 -8.81 -3.43
CA LEU A 407 -21.68 -8.54 -2.48
C LEU A 407 -21.21 -7.64 -1.32
N ALA A 408 -19.96 -7.78 -0.89
CA ALA A 408 -19.40 -6.90 0.13
C ALA A 408 -19.33 -5.44 -0.33
N VAL A 409 -18.94 -5.20 -1.59
CA VAL A 409 -18.91 -3.84 -2.17
C VAL A 409 -20.31 -3.25 -2.22
N LEU A 410 -21.29 -4.04 -2.65
CA LEU A 410 -22.70 -3.61 -2.70
C LEU A 410 -23.27 -3.35 -1.30
N TYR A 411 -22.95 -4.21 -0.34
CA TYR A 411 -23.34 -4.02 1.06
C TYR A 411 -22.80 -2.71 1.64
N TYR A 412 -21.50 -2.41 1.45
CA TYR A 412 -20.95 -1.15 1.93
C TYR A 412 -21.58 0.07 1.29
N ARG A 413 -21.85 0.05 -0.02
CA ARG A 413 -22.57 1.13 -0.70
C ARG A 413 -23.99 1.32 -0.16
N TYR A 414 -24.71 0.24 0.06
CA TYR A 414 -26.04 0.28 0.67
C TYR A 414 -25.98 0.85 2.08
N ARG A 415 -25.06 0.35 2.91
CA ARG A 415 -24.86 0.85 4.28
C ARG A 415 -24.55 2.34 4.29
N ASP A 416 -23.57 2.79 3.51
CA ASP A 416 -23.16 4.19 3.43
C ASP A 416 -24.31 5.11 2.97
N SER A 417 -25.23 4.60 2.12
CA SER A 417 -26.43 5.35 1.71
C SER A 417 -27.51 5.46 2.78
N LYS A 418 -27.44 4.65 3.85
CA LYS A 418 -28.42 4.62 4.95
C LYS A 418 -27.88 5.28 6.24
N GLU A 419 -26.59 5.53 6.32
CA GLU A 419 -25.98 6.22 7.45
C GLU A 419 -26.26 7.72 7.36
N LEU A 420 -27.13 8.21 8.24
CA LEU A 420 -27.50 9.64 8.39
C LEU A 420 -26.63 10.33 9.45
#